data_506e00856827c59e76b3e5328d875f48
#
_entry.id   506e00856827c59e76b3e5328d875f48
#
_cell.length_a   1.000
_cell.length_b   1.000
_cell.length_c   1.000
_cell.angle_alpha   90.00
_cell.angle_beta   90.00
_cell.angle_gamma   90.00
#
_symmetry.space_group_name_H-M   'P 1'
#
loop_
_entity.id
_entity.type
_entity.pdbx_description
1 polymer ?
#
loop_
_entity_poly.entity_id
_entity_poly.type
_entity_poly.pdbx_seq_one_letter_code
_entity_poly.pdbx_strand_id
1 'polypeptide(L)'
;MKLASPDNPVQASWLAEQGFRLDPGPYVSDAYAARKYLHRMPHSEPLHSVTARVFHAGRVTREWTTDPAHGVPFLGSADIFEADLANLPMITKRSFDKNPKLPLEPGWTLVTRSGMTAGRVTYARLSMAGAACSEDVLRVVPDLVRIPAGYLYTFLASPFGIPVIKGGIYGTSVKHIEPSHIADLPVPRFGGGVEQRIDALITEAMQLRQHYEDGVREATRDLFVSAGIPELLDLRWHDRERDLAFTIERPTALSLRALNYSPRARRIIDALRSVTHRPLGDICTGGSLRTGARFKRYDSDSHHGVRLVGQRQAFWLRPSGRWINPKLAPDDIHMTDETVLIAAHGTLGEREVFGRSLLATGRALSNAYSQDFVRVVSGQEDAPGAYLFAFFRTDAAFRILRSMSVGGKQQEYHPSLLRDLPVPMAAAADRERIAGVVRQAYRDRDDADRKEDEAFALLDKAVREAAR
;
A
#
# COMPACT_ATOMS: atom_id res chain seq x y z
N MET A 1 -21.77 -10.04 15.10
CA MET A 1 -23.20 -10.43 15.34
C MET A 1 -23.95 -9.17 15.71
N LYS A 2 -24.99 -8.80 14.97
CA LYS A 2 -25.82 -7.63 15.31
C LYS A 2 -26.67 -7.97 16.52
N LEU A 3 -26.55 -7.22 17.61
CA LEU A 3 -27.36 -7.43 18.82
C LEU A 3 -28.70 -6.71 18.73
N ALA A 4 -28.76 -5.52 18.13
CA ALA A 4 -30.00 -4.79 17.95
C ALA A 4 -30.77 -5.25 16.71
N SER A 5 -32.07 -5.52 16.87
CA SER A 5 -33.01 -5.87 15.81
C SER A 5 -34.40 -5.33 16.19
N PRO A 6 -35.42 -5.36 15.30
CA PRO A 6 -36.79 -5.02 15.68
C PRO A 6 -37.31 -5.82 16.88
N ASP A 7 -36.92 -7.12 16.98
CA ASP A 7 -37.32 -8.01 18.07
C ASP A 7 -36.44 -7.88 19.32
N ASN A 8 -35.27 -7.20 19.19
CA ASN A 8 -34.38 -6.91 20.31
C ASN A 8 -33.90 -5.45 20.20
N PRO A 9 -34.73 -4.48 20.56
CA PRO A 9 -34.41 -3.06 20.46
C PRO A 9 -33.25 -2.66 21.38
N VAL A 10 -32.61 -1.52 21.07
CA VAL A 10 -31.56 -0.96 21.93
C VAL A 10 -32.10 -0.67 23.32
N GLN A 11 -31.47 -1.23 24.34
CA GLN A 11 -31.85 -1.07 25.73
C GLN A 11 -31.18 0.17 26.36
N ALA A 12 -31.85 0.78 27.35
CA ALA A 12 -31.33 1.94 28.07
C ALA A 12 -29.96 1.69 28.74
N SER A 13 -29.73 0.45 29.23
CA SER A 13 -28.44 0.04 29.78
C SER A 13 -27.32 0.11 28.73
N TRP A 14 -27.60 -0.26 27.47
CA TRP A 14 -26.62 -0.18 26.39
C TRP A 14 -26.25 1.27 26.06
N LEU A 15 -27.24 2.17 26.15
CA LEU A 15 -26.97 3.62 25.97
C LEU A 15 -26.05 4.13 27.07
N ALA A 16 -26.31 3.79 28.33
CA ALA A 16 -25.46 4.18 29.46
C ALA A 16 -24.03 3.66 29.30
N GLU A 17 -23.85 2.39 28.91
CA GLU A 17 -22.54 1.77 28.63
C GLU A 17 -21.77 2.43 27.48
N GLN A 18 -22.46 3.16 26.60
CA GLN A 18 -21.88 3.86 25.43
C GLN A 18 -21.87 5.40 25.61
N GLY A 19 -21.91 5.91 26.85
CA GLY A 19 -21.92 7.32 27.14
C GLY A 19 -23.12 8.07 26.56
N PHE A 20 -24.29 7.43 26.54
CA PHE A 20 -25.56 7.95 26.01
C PHE A 20 -25.53 8.37 24.54
N ARG A 21 -24.69 7.73 23.73
CA ARG A 21 -24.69 7.93 22.28
C ARG A 21 -26.01 7.47 21.68
N LEU A 22 -26.63 8.34 20.88
CA LEU A 22 -27.93 8.08 20.23
C LEU A 22 -27.78 7.72 18.74
N ASP A 23 -26.56 7.80 18.17
CA ASP A 23 -26.31 7.36 16.80
C ASP A 23 -26.35 5.82 16.72
N PRO A 24 -26.87 5.23 15.62
CA PRO A 24 -27.10 3.79 15.53
C PRO A 24 -25.80 2.97 15.39
N GLY A 25 -24.70 3.60 15.00
CA GLY A 25 -23.44 2.93 14.67
C GLY A 25 -22.97 1.88 15.67
N PRO A 26 -22.84 2.17 16.96
CA PRO A 26 -22.40 1.21 17.97
C PRO A 26 -23.33 0.01 18.12
N TYR A 27 -24.64 0.19 17.97
CA TYR A 27 -25.65 -0.80 18.31
C TYR A 27 -26.04 -1.75 17.17
N VAL A 28 -26.03 -1.24 15.92
CA VAL A 28 -26.39 -2.04 14.72
C VAL A 28 -25.17 -2.67 14.04
N SER A 29 -23.96 -2.36 14.54
CA SER A 29 -22.71 -3.00 14.10
C SER A 29 -22.26 -4.08 15.08
N ASP A 30 -21.16 -4.76 14.77
CA ASP A 30 -20.54 -5.73 15.68
C ASP A 30 -19.79 -5.06 16.85
N ALA A 31 -19.73 -3.72 16.91
CA ALA A 31 -18.94 -2.96 17.87
C ALA A 31 -19.35 -3.22 19.32
N TYR A 32 -20.63 -3.14 19.61
CA TYR A 32 -21.14 -3.34 20.98
C TYR A 32 -20.94 -4.79 21.42
N ALA A 33 -21.20 -5.77 20.53
CA ALA A 33 -20.98 -7.18 20.82
C ALA A 33 -19.51 -7.48 21.09
N ALA A 34 -18.60 -6.93 20.29
CA ALA A 34 -17.15 -7.07 20.48
C ALA A 34 -16.70 -6.45 21.81
N ARG A 35 -17.19 -5.24 22.14
CA ARG A 35 -16.87 -4.58 23.41
C ARG A 35 -17.35 -5.39 24.61
N LYS A 36 -18.60 -5.89 24.57
CA LYS A 36 -19.16 -6.73 25.62
C LYS A 36 -18.42 -8.05 25.78
N TYR A 37 -17.98 -8.65 24.68
CA TYR A 37 -17.13 -9.85 24.69
C TYR A 37 -15.78 -9.56 25.38
N LEU A 38 -15.13 -8.46 25.04
CA LEU A 38 -13.83 -8.08 25.62
C LEU A 38 -13.94 -7.72 27.12
N HIS A 39 -15.04 -7.11 27.57
CA HIS A 39 -15.27 -6.81 28.99
C HIS A 39 -15.47 -8.08 29.86
N ARG A 40 -15.77 -9.24 29.27
CA ARG A 40 -15.85 -10.51 29.99
C ARG A 40 -14.47 -11.17 30.17
N MET A 41 -13.42 -10.65 29.52
CA MET A 41 -12.07 -11.18 29.73
C MET A 41 -11.64 -11.00 31.19
N PRO A 42 -10.98 -11.99 31.78
CA PRO A 42 -10.54 -11.95 33.19
C PRO A 42 -9.66 -10.73 33.51
N HIS A 43 -8.83 -10.36 32.54
CA HIS A 43 -7.94 -9.21 32.63
C HIS A 43 -8.05 -8.37 31.37
N SER A 44 -8.57 -7.16 31.49
CA SER A 44 -8.56 -6.15 30.46
C SER A 44 -8.31 -4.78 31.07
N GLU A 45 -7.55 -3.95 30.35
CA GLU A 45 -7.26 -2.58 30.74
C GLU A 45 -7.79 -1.63 29.68
N PRO A 46 -8.30 -0.43 30.04
CA PRO A 46 -8.71 0.55 29.05
C PRO A 46 -7.49 1.04 28.25
N LEU A 47 -7.68 1.33 26.95
CA LEU A 47 -6.60 1.73 26.04
C LEU A 47 -5.78 2.90 26.60
N HIS A 48 -6.44 3.90 27.22
CA HIS A 48 -5.75 5.07 27.77
C HIS A 48 -4.78 4.73 28.91
N SER A 49 -4.97 3.60 29.63
CA SER A 49 -4.09 3.19 30.73
C SER A 49 -2.83 2.47 30.26
N VAL A 50 -2.83 1.92 29.04
CA VAL A 50 -1.70 1.17 28.44
C VAL A 50 -1.00 1.96 27.34
N THR A 51 -1.41 3.19 27.09
CA THR A 51 -0.82 4.07 26.07
C THR A 51 -0.27 5.33 26.72
N ALA A 52 0.89 5.79 26.26
CA ALA A 52 1.43 7.08 26.67
C ALA A 52 0.55 8.23 26.16
N ARG A 53 -0.02 8.10 24.98
CA ARG A 53 -0.98 9.05 24.39
C ARG A 53 -1.68 8.49 23.17
N VAL A 54 -2.89 9.01 22.89
CA VAL A 54 -3.60 8.86 21.63
C VAL A 54 -3.90 10.24 21.09
N PHE A 55 -3.47 10.56 19.87
CA PHE A 55 -3.60 11.91 19.33
C PHE A 55 -3.61 11.95 17.80
N HIS A 56 -3.93 13.11 17.22
CA HIS A 56 -3.71 13.46 15.83
C HIS A 56 -3.00 14.82 15.72
N ALA A 57 -2.43 15.10 14.55
CA ALA A 57 -1.59 16.29 14.36
C ALA A 57 -2.35 17.64 14.43
N GLY A 58 -3.68 17.62 14.28
CA GLY A 58 -4.45 18.84 14.03
C GLY A 58 -4.25 19.32 12.58
N ARG A 59 -5.09 20.27 12.16
CA ARG A 59 -4.96 20.87 10.83
C ARG A 59 -3.84 21.90 10.83
N VAL A 60 -2.99 21.82 9.80
CA VAL A 60 -1.91 22.80 9.56
C VAL A 60 -1.92 23.20 8.11
N THR A 61 -1.56 24.46 7.83
CA THR A 61 -1.27 24.92 6.48
C THR A 61 0.01 24.21 6.00
N ARG A 62 -0.05 23.61 4.80
CA ARG A 62 1.04 22.83 4.20
C ARG A 62 1.63 23.61 3.03
N GLU A 63 2.90 23.87 3.09
CA GLU A 63 3.66 24.37 1.94
C GLU A 63 4.35 23.15 1.29
N TRP A 64 3.96 22.85 0.05
CA TRP A 64 4.49 21.69 -0.69
C TRP A 64 5.79 22.04 -1.39
N THR A 65 6.70 21.07 -1.48
CA THR A 65 7.94 21.18 -2.23
C THR A 65 8.23 19.90 -3.01
N THR A 66 8.98 20.03 -4.10
CA THR A 66 9.55 18.91 -4.85
C THR A 66 11.06 18.75 -4.59
N ASP A 67 11.66 19.68 -3.83
CA ASP A 67 13.09 19.67 -3.50
C ASP A 67 13.34 18.81 -2.24
N PRO A 68 14.02 17.65 -2.36
CA PRO A 68 14.32 16.79 -1.23
C PRO A 68 15.22 17.45 -0.17
N ALA A 69 16.07 18.42 -0.57
CA ALA A 69 16.94 19.12 0.37
C ALA A 69 16.15 19.97 1.38
N HIS A 70 14.96 20.43 1.01
CA HIS A 70 14.10 21.30 1.80
C HIS A 70 12.77 20.63 2.18
N GLY A 71 12.57 19.37 1.79
CA GLY A 71 11.34 18.60 1.98
C GLY A 71 11.39 17.58 3.12
N VAL A 72 10.22 17.28 3.66
CA VAL A 72 9.96 16.13 4.54
C VAL A 72 8.84 15.31 3.92
N PRO A 73 8.98 13.98 3.73
CA PRO A 73 7.92 13.13 3.19
C PRO A 73 6.64 13.26 4.02
N PHE A 74 5.50 13.33 3.34
CA PHE A 74 4.19 13.52 3.96
C PHE A 74 3.24 12.37 3.64
N LEU A 75 2.76 11.69 4.67
CA LEU A 75 1.84 10.57 4.62
C LEU A 75 0.41 11.02 4.89
N GLY A 76 -0.49 10.81 3.95
CA GLY A 76 -1.93 10.88 4.16
C GLY A 76 -2.49 9.56 4.71
N SER A 77 -3.79 9.55 4.99
CA SER A 77 -4.49 8.37 5.53
C SER A 77 -4.52 7.14 4.59
N ALA A 78 -4.32 7.34 3.29
CA ALA A 78 -4.17 6.24 2.34
C ALA A 78 -2.72 5.75 2.24
N ASP A 79 -1.77 6.67 2.32
CA ASP A 79 -0.35 6.40 2.08
C ASP A 79 0.27 5.48 3.14
N ILE A 80 -0.25 5.50 4.38
CA ILE A 80 0.23 4.61 5.45
C ILE A 80 0.04 3.12 5.15
N PHE A 81 -0.79 2.76 4.16
CA PHE A 81 -1.02 1.38 3.72
C PHE A 81 -0.26 1.00 2.45
N GLU A 82 0.39 1.93 1.78
CA GLU A 82 1.14 1.65 0.54
C GLU A 82 2.38 0.81 0.83
N ALA A 83 2.66 -0.16 -0.04
CA ALA A 83 3.86 -1.01 0.08
C ALA A 83 5.14 -0.24 -0.24
N ASP A 84 5.07 0.72 -1.17
CA ASP A 84 6.21 1.54 -1.61
C ASP A 84 5.98 3.00 -1.23
N LEU A 85 6.87 3.56 -0.44
CA LEU A 85 6.85 4.93 0.04
C LEU A 85 7.83 5.86 -0.72
N ALA A 86 8.46 5.40 -1.80
CA ALA A 86 9.50 6.17 -2.50
C ALA A 86 9.00 7.48 -3.14
N ASN A 87 7.69 7.56 -3.44
CA ASN A 87 7.12 8.70 -4.19
C ASN A 87 6.11 9.50 -3.35
N LEU A 88 6.36 9.65 -2.06
CA LEU A 88 5.52 10.49 -1.21
C LEU A 88 5.68 11.98 -1.58
N PRO A 89 4.60 12.77 -1.51
CA PRO A 89 4.72 14.22 -1.58
C PRO A 89 5.51 14.74 -0.37
N MET A 90 6.15 15.89 -0.52
CA MET A 90 6.93 16.49 0.55
C MET A 90 6.35 17.83 0.94
N ILE A 91 6.29 18.10 2.24
CA ILE A 91 6.06 19.44 2.78
C ILE A 91 7.42 20.09 3.10
N THR A 92 7.47 21.42 3.09
CA THR A 92 8.69 22.13 3.47
C THR A 92 9.07 21.84 4.93
N LYS A 93 10.37 21.79 5.24
CA LYS A 93 10.87 21.69 6.63
C LYS A 93 10.24 22.76 7.52
N ARG A 94 10.10 23.99 7.00
CA ARG A 94 9.41 25.08 7.70
C ARG A 94 7.98 24.76 8.11
N SER A 95 7.20 24.09 7.24
CA SER A 95 5.84 23.63 7.57
C SER A 95 5.84 22.50 8.59
N PHE A 96 6.84 21.60 8.50
CA PHE A 96 7.02 20.50 9.42
C PHE A 96 7.37 20.97 10.82
N ASP A 97 8.31 21.88 10.98
CA ASP A 97 8.80 22.38 12.27
C ASP A 97 7.74 23.16 13.06
N LYS A 98 6.74 23.72 12.38
CA LYS A 98 5.61 24.43 13.02
C LYS A 98 4.70 23.52 13.84
N ASN A 99 4.73 22.20 13.64
CA ASN A 99 3.84 21.27 14.35
C ASN A 99 4.57 20.01 14.82
N PRO A 100 4.96 19.95 16.11
CA PRO A 100 5.69 18.81 16.69
C PRO A 100 4.85 17.51 16.77
N LYS A 101 3.58 17.55 16.36
CA LYS A 101 2.71 16.37 16.28
C LYS A 101 2.71 15.72 14.90
N LEU A 102 3.42 16.27 13.90
CA LEU A 102 3.50 15.70 12.56
C LEU A 102 4.39 14.45 12.47
N PRO A 103 5.58 14.39 13.11
CA PRO A 103 6.48 13.26 12.99
C PRO A 103 5.84 11.93 13.40
N LEU A 104 6.22 10.87 12.70
CA LEU A 104 5.95 9.49 13.08
C LEU A 104 7.20 8.83 13.68
N GLU A 105 6.97 7.92 14.61
CA GLU A 105 8.00 7.01 15.12
C GLU A 105 7.58 5.56 14.87
N PRO A 106 8.55 4.69 14.52
CA PRO A 106 8.30 3.27 14.30
C PRO A 106 7.64 2.61 15.51
N GLY A 107 6.79 1.63 15.23
CA GLY A 107 6.08 0.87 16.27
C GLY A 107 4.80 1.54 16.80
N TRP A 108 4.53 2.80 16.47
CA TRP A 108 3.22 3.37 16.80
C TRP A 108 2.11 2.70 15.99
N THR A 109 0.97 2.45 16.63
CA THR A 109 -0.21 2.01 15.89
C THR A 109 -0.89 3.22 15.26
N LEU A 110 -1.20 3.09 13.95
CA LEU A 110 -1.83 4.12 13.15
C LEU A 110 -3.26 3.71 12.81
N VAL A 111 -4.23 4.59 13.10
CA VAL A 111 -5.64 4.36 12.79
C VAL A 111 -6.14 5.46 11.89
N THR A 112 -6.73 5.12 10.74
CA THR A 112 -7.35 6.13 9.88
C THR A 112 -8.50 6.81 10.60
N ARG A 113 -8.42 8.14 10.72
CA ARG A 113 -9.37 8.96 11.47
C ARG A 113 -10.58 9.36 10.65
N SER A 114 -10.38 9.66 9.38
CA SER A 114 -11.40 10.34 8.56
C SER A 114 -11.72 9.61 7.26
N GLY A 115 -12.93 9.85 6.73
CA GLY A 115 -13.38 9.40 5.43
C GLY A 115 -13.87 7.95 5.36
N MET A 116 -13.95 7.41 4.15
CA MET A 116 -14.49 6.06 3.88
C MET A 116 -13.63 4.93 4.47
N THR A 117 -12.37 5.20 4.75
CA THR A 117 -11.43 4.23 5.33
C THR A 117 -11.28 4.36 6.83
N ALA A 118 -12.06 5.22 7.49
CA ALA A 118 -12.00 5.42 8.94
C ALA A 118 -12.06 4.10 9.71
N GLY A 119 -11.16 3.95 10.69
CA GLY A 119 -11.05 2.74 11.51
C GLY A 119 -10.22 1.61 10.89
N ARG A 120 -9.50 1.85 9.78
CA ARG A 120 -8.44 0.91 9.35
C ARG A 120 -7.20 1.12 10.21
N VAL A 121 -6.51 0.03 10.49
CA VAL A 121 -5.36 0.00 11.39
C VAL A 121 -4.12 -0.53 10.67
N THR A 122 -2.98 0.09 10.92
CA THR A 122 -1.64 -0.39 10.55
C THR A 122 -0.64 0.07 11.62
N TYR A 123 0.63 -0.22 11.46
CA TYR A 123 1.69 0.33 12.32
C TYR A 123 2.63 1.23 11.53
N ALA A 124 3.31 2.13 12.23
CA ALA A 124 4.37 2.95 11.66
C ALA A 124 5.60 2.06 11.43
N ARG A 125 5.97 1.88 10.15
CA ARG A 125 7.14 1.08 9.74
C ARG A 125 8.43 1.85 9.99
N LEU A 126 9.57 1.14 9.94
CA LEU A 126 10.90 1.76 10.08
C LEU A 126 11.14 2.87 9.03
N SER A 127 10.69 2.65 7.80
CA SER A 127 10.77 3.62 6.70
C SER A 127 9.90 4.88 6.87
N MET A 128 8.99 4.88 7.83
CA MET A 128 8.16 6.05 8.18
C MET A 128 8.79 6.93 9.26
N ALA A 129 9.95 6.55 9.80
CA ALA A 129 10.63 7.30 10.85
C ALA A 129 10.89 8.76 10.41
N GLY A 130 10.43 9.72 11.21
CA GLY A 130 10.60 11.15 10.94
C GLY A 130 9.74 11.72 9.80
N ALA A 131 8.98 10.91 9.07
CA ALA A 131 8.04 11.41 8.08
C ALA A 131 6.88 12.17 8.74
N ALA A 132 6.37 13.20 8.08
CA ALA A 132 5.17 13.90 8.49
C ALA A 132 3.93 13.06 8.19
N CYS A 133 2.95 13.08 9.09
CA CYS A 133 1.69 12.39 8.84
C CYS A 133 0.49 13.30 9.12
N SER A 134 -0.55 13.17 8.29
CA SER A 134 -1.72 14.04 8.31
C SER A 134 -2.55 13.91 9.58
N GLU A 135 -3.41 14.91 9.82
CA GLU A 135 -4.42 14.92 10.89
C GLU A 135 -5.50 13.83 10.73
N ASP A 136 -5.59 13.23 9.53
CA ASP A 136 -6.56 12.16 9.23
C ASP A 136 -6.10 10.77 9.70
N VAL A 137 -5.02 10.72 10.49
CA VAL A 137 -4.50 9.51 11.12
C VAL A 137 -4.38 9.76 12.63
N LEU A 138 -4.97 8.88 13.44
CA LEU A 138 -4.68 8.80 14.87
C LEU A 138 -3.38 8.04 15.09
N ARG A 139 -2.56 8.54 16.02
CA ARG A 139 -1.37 7.86 16.54
C ARG A 139 -1.72 7.30 17.90
N VAL A 140 -1.62 5.99 18.05
CA VAL A 140 -1.75 5.29 19.32
C VAL A 140 -0.34 4.92 19.75
N VAL A 141 0.20 5.65 20.74
CA VAL A 141 1.58 5.49 21.24
C VAL A 141 1.55 4.54 22.43
N PRO A 142 2.17 3.35 22.36
CA PRO A 142 2.20 2.44 23.49
C PRO A 142 3.01 3.02 24.65
N ASP A 143 2.60 2.72 25.87
CA ASP A 143 3.48 2.82 27.04
C ASP A 143 4.30 1.53 27.12
N LEU A 144 5.53 1.56 26.65
CA LEU A 144 6.41 0.37 26.54
C LEU A 144 6.74 -0.29 27.89
N VAL A 145 6.51 0.41 29.01
CA VAL A 145 6.64 -0.19 30.34
C VAL A 145 5.43 -1.08 30.66
N ARG A 146 4.27 -0.74 30.09
CA ARG A 146 2.99 -1.42 30.36
C ARG A 146 2.58 -2.43 29.31
N ILE A 147 2.84 -2.16 28.03
CA ILE A 147 2.38 -3.00 26.93
C ILE A 147 3.40 -3.02 25.78
N PRO A 148 3.71 -4.22 25.20
CA PRO A 148 4.54 -4.31 24.01
C PRO A 148 3.83 -3.69 22.79
N ALA A 149 4.59 -2.96 21.96
CA ALA A 149 4.05 -2.22 20.81
C ALA A 149 3.38 -3.12 19.77
N GLY A 150 4.04 -4.23 19.42
CA GLY A 150 3.53 -5.18 18.44
C GLY A 150 2.29 -5.92 18.92
N TYR A 151 2.18 -6.19 20.23
CA TYR A 151 0.97 -6.75 20.81
C TYR A 151 -0.20 -5.76 20.70
N LEU A 152 0.00 -4.51 21.10
CA LEU A 152 -1.02 -3.47 21.01
C LEU A 152 -1.52 -3.30 19.57
N TYR A 153 -0.59 -3.23 18.60
CA TYR A 153 -0.94 -3.18 17.19
C TYR A 153 -1.78 -4.40 16.77
N THR A 154 -1.31 -5.61 17.09
CA THR A 154 -1.99 -6.85 16.69
C THR A 154 -3.41 -6.89 17.25
N PHE A 155 -3.60 -6.49 18.50
CA PHE A 155 -4.94 -6.41 19.10
C PHE A 155 -5.83 -5.38 18.38
N LEU A 156 -5.35 -4.14 18.21
CA LEU A 156 -6.14 -3.08 17.57
C LEU A 156 -6.48 -3.39 16.10
N ALA A 157 -5.61 -4.10 15.40
CA ALA A 157 -5.80 -4.51 14.01
C ALA A 157 -6.57 -5.84 13.86
N SER A 158 -6.93 -6.49 14.97
CA SER A 158 -7.60 -7.79 14.98
C SER A 158 -9.11 -7.69 14.71
N PRO A 159 -9.77 -8.84 14.44
CA PRO A 159 -11.24 -8.93 14.40
C PRO A 159 -11.95 -8.52 15.70
N PHE A 160 -11.23 -8.43 16.82
CA PHE A 160 -11.75 -7.96 18.10
C PHE A 160 -11.61 -6.43 18.26
N GLY A 161 -10.49 -5.84 17.88
CA GLY A 161 -10.20 -4.42 18.02
C GLY A 161 -10.90 -3.54 16.97
N ILE A 162 -10.83 -3.93 15.69
CA ILE A 162 -11.40 -3.16 14.58
C ILE A 162 -12.90 -2.82 14.78
N PRO A 163 -13.80 -3.75 15.19
CA PRO A 163 -15.20 -3.41 15.41
C PRO A 163 -15.39 -2.35 16.49
N VAL A 164 -14.63 -2.43 17.59
CA VAL A 164 -14.72 -1.45 18.69
C VAL A 164 -14.22 -0.08 18.25
N ILE A 165 -13.09 0.00 17.51
CA ILE A 165 -12.60 1.24 16.90
C ILE A 165 -13.65 1.83 15.97
N LYS A 166 -14.24 1.02 15.09
CA LYS A 166 -15.30 1.46 14.17
C LYS A 166 -16.58 1.89 14.88
N GLY A 167 -16.88 1.33 16.04
CA GLY A 167 -17.95 1.77 16.91
C GLY A 167 -17.76 3.22 17.40
N GLY A 168 -16.52 3.71 17.46
CA GLY A 168 -16.20 5.09 17.75
C GLY A 168 -16.46 6.09 16.61
N ILE A 169 -16.77 5.61 15.39
CA ILE A 169 -17.00 6.47 14.23
C ILE A 169 -18.29 7.28 14.44
N TYR A 170 -18.22 8.58 14.15
CA TYR A 170 -19.35 9.49 14.14
C TYR A 170 -19.34 10.36 12.86
N GLY A 171 -20.41 11.12 12.66
CA GLY A 171 -20.60 12.00 11.50
C GLY A 171 -21.36 11.30 10.35
N THR A 172 -22.11 12.11 9.60
CA THR A 172 -22.98 11.66 8.49
C THR A 172 -22.27 11.70 7.14
N SER A 173 -21.85 12.89 6.71
CA SER A 173 -21.20 13.10 5.42
C SER A 173 -19.71 12.77 5.45
N VAL A 174 -19.00 13.20 6.48
CA VAL A 174 -17.60 12.86 6.71
C VAL A 174 -17.49 12.14 8.04
N LYS A 175 -17.11 10.88 7.98
CA LYS A 175 -16.91 10.02 9.15
C LYS A 175 -15.61 10.37 9.85
N HIS A 176 -15.65 10.44 11.18
CA HIS A 176 -14.48 10.74 12.01
C HIS A 176 -14.39 9.82 13.23
N ILE A 177 -13.19 9.68 13.76
CA ILE A 177 -12.90 9.07 15.06
C ILE A 177 -12.06 10.06 15.86
N GLU A 178 -12.44 10.35 17.11
CA GLU A 178 -11.62 11.16 18.01
C GLU A 178 -10.89 10.26 19.03
N PRO A 179 -9.76 10.71 19.60
CA PRO A 179 -9.04 9.95 20.62
C PRO A 179 -9.92 9.51 21.79
N SER A 180 -10.84 10.36 22.24
CA SER A 180 -11.79 10.08 23.32
C SER A 180 -12.75 8.92 23.02
N HIS A 181 -13.06 8.68 21.74
CA HIS A 181 -13.99 7.60 21.34
C HIS A 181 -13.40 6.20 21.47
N ILE A 182 -12.08 6.09 21.54
CA ILE A 182 -11.37 4.83 21.70
C ILE A 182 -10.61 4.73 23.02
N ALA A 183 -10.64 5.78 23.86
CA ALA A 183 -9.88 5.84 25.12
C ALA A 183 -10.18 4.68 26.06
N ASP A 184 -11.47 4.33 26.21
CA ASP A 184 -11.96 3.26 27.08
C ASP A 184 -12.11 1.91 26.36
N LEU A 185 -11.46 1.73 25.20
CA LEU A 185 -11.45 0.46 24.51
C LEU A 185 -10.76 -0.60 25.39
N PRO A 186 -11.44 -1.73 25.72
CA PRO A 186 -10.87 -2.75 26.60
C PRO A 186 -9.78 -3.53 25.84
N VAL A 187 -8.56 -3.44 26.33
CA VAL A 187 -7.38 -4.16 25.83
C VAL A 187 -7.18 -5.40 26.69
N PRO A 188 -7.39 -6.63 26.18
CA PRO A 188 -7.14 -7.85 26.96
C PRO A 188 -5.67 -7.98 27.28
N ARG A 189 -5.37 -8.56 28.45
CA ARG A 189 -4.00 -8.79 28.93
C ARG A 189 -3.79 -10.29 29.21
N PHE A 190 -2.76 -10.86 28.59
CA PHE A 190 -2.46 -12.30 28.69
C PHE A 190 -1.15 -12.60 29.42
N GLY A 191 -0.47 -11.54 29.88
CA GLY A 191 0.83 -11.66 30.56
C GLY A 191 2.00 -11.79 29.56
N GLY A 192 3.22 -11.70 30.14
CA GLY A 192 4.45 -11.49 29.37
C GLY A 192 4.75 -12.51 28.28
N GLY A 193 4.44 -13.80 28.48
CA GLY A 193 4.81 -14.83 27.50
C GLY A 193 4.11 -14.70 26.16
N VAL A 194 2.79 -14.51 26.15
CA VAL A 194 1.99 -14.39 24.91
C VAL A 194 2.19 -13.02 24.26
N GLU A 195 2.11 -11.94 25.06
CA GLU A 195 2.25 -10.57 24.57
C GLU A 195 3.64 -10.34 23.97
N GLN A 196 4.70 -10.81 24.64
CA GLN A 196 6.08 -10.71 24.13
C GLN A 196 6.30 -11.55 22.87
N ARG A 197 5.70 -12.75 22.78
CA ARG A 197 5.82 -13.58 21.58
C ARG A 197 5.17 -12.90 20.37
N ILE A 198 3.99 -12.30 20.53
CA ILE A 198 3.31 -11.52 19.49
C ILE A 198 4.16 -10.31 19.09
N ASP A 199 4.71 -9.58 20.07
CA ASP A 199 5.58 -8.42 19.83
C ASP A 199 6.82 -8.79 19.02
N ALA A 200 7.49 -9.90 19.38
CA ALA A 200 8.65 -10.39 18.65
C ALA A 200 8.33 -10.69 17.18
N LEU A 201 7.19 -11.32 16.90
CA LEU A 201 6.74 -11.61 15.52
C LEU A 201 6.49 -10.33 14.70
N ILE A 202 5.86 -9.32 15.30
CA ILE A 202 5.63 -8.04 14.64
C ILE A 202 6.94 -7.28 14.44
N THR A 203 7.85 -7.30 15.40
CA THR A 203 9.17 -6.70 15.27
C THR A 203 9.96 -7.33 14.13
N GLU A 204 9.96 -8.67 14.03
CA GLU A 204 10.59 -9.39 12.93
C GLU A 204 9.93 -9.04 11.58
N ALA A 205 8.59 -8.96 11.53
CA ALA A 205 7.87 -8.53 10.34
C ALA A 205 8.26 -7.11 9.90
N MET A 206 8.45 -6.17 10.86
CA MET A 206 8.90 -4.80 10.55
C MET A 206 10.31 -4.79 9.93
N GLN A 207 11.23 -5.62 10.44
CA GLN A 207 12.58 -5.75 9.89
C GLN A 207 12.57 -6.33 8.47
N LEU A 208 11.81 -7.40 8.26
CA LEU A 208 11.64 -8.02 6.94
C LEU A 208 11.03 -7.07 5.90
N ARG A 209 10.08 -6.21 6.31
CA ARG A 209 9.55 -5.17 5.43
C ARG A 209 10.59 -4.10 5.08
N GLN A 210 11.47 -3.76 6.02
CA GLN A 210 12.58 -2.86 5.73
C GLN A 210 13.56 -3.50 4.73
N HIS A 211 13.90 -4.78 4.89
CA HIS A 211 14.74 -5.51 3.94
C HIS A 211 14.11 -5.55 2.54
N TYR A 212 12.79 -5.76 2.47
CA TYR A 212 12.06 -5.66 1.20
C TYR A 212 12.22 -4.28 0.54
N GLU A 213 11.98 -3.21 1.28
CA GLU A 213 12.05 -1.84 0.75
C GLU A 213 13.48 -1.48 0.30
N ASP A 214 14.49 -1.87 1.09
CA ASP A 214 15.90 -1.63 0.80
C ASP A 214 16.37 -2.46 -0.41
N GLY A 215 16.03 -3.74 -0.46
CA GLY A 215 16.40 -4.62 -1.58
C GLY A 215 15.81 -4.15 -2.91
N VAL A 216 14.53 -3.76 -2.92
CA VAL A 216 13.89 -3.21 -4.13
C VAL A 216 14.55 -1.89 -4.56
N ARG A 217 14.93 -1.03 -3.61
CA ARG A 217 15.65 0.23 -3.89
C ARG A 217 17.06 -0.03 -4.43
N GLU A 218 17.78 -0.97 -3.84
CA GLU A 218 19.10 -1.40 -4.29
C GLU A 218 19.05 -1.94 -5.72
N ALA A 219 18.15 -2.88 -6.01
CA ALA A 219 17.98 -3.44 -7.35
C ALA A 219 17.67 -2.37 -8.41
N THR A 220 16.82 -1.39 -8.05
CA THR A 220 16.45 -0.26 -8.92
C THR A 220 17.66 0.62 -9.23
N ARG A 221 18.51 0.90 -8.23
CA ARG A 221 19.74 1.68 -8.39
C ARG A 221 20.78 0.93 -9.21
N ASP A 222 21.00 -0.32 -8.88
CA ASP A 222 21.98 -1.17 -9.51
C ASP A 222 21.70 -1.39 -11.00
N LEU A 223 20.43 -1.47 -11.38
CA LEU A 223 20.02 -1.59 -12.78
C LEU A 223 20.61 -0.44 -13.65
N PHE A 224 20.46 0.80 -13.24
CA PHE A 224 20.95 1.92 -14.03
C PHE A 224 22.47 2.05 -13.98
N VAL A 225 23.11 1.72 -12.87
CA VAL A 225 24.58 1.72 -12.75
C VAL A 225 25.15 0.64 -13.66
N SER A 226 24.63 -0.59 -13.59
CA SER A 226 25.11 -1.73 -14.41
C SER A 226 24.77 -1.59 -15.89
N ALA A 227 23.71 -0.88 -16.24
CA ALA A 227 23.38 -0.56 -17.63
C ALA A 227 24.18 0.62 -18.21
N GLY A 228 24.99 1.35 -17.41
CA GLY A 228 25.80 2.46 -17.85
C GLY A 228 25.05 3.79 -18.03
N ILE A 229 23.93 3.97 -17.35
CA ILE A 229 23.09 5.19 -17.41
C ILE A 229 22.74 5.70 -15.98
N PRO A 230 23.74 5.91 -15.09
CA PRO A 230 23.51 6.31 -13.71
C PRO A 230 22.83 7.69 -13.58
N GLU A 231 22.89 8.54 -14.59
CA GLU A 231 22.23 9.85 -14.64
C GLU A 231 20.71 9.76 -14.56
N LEU A 232 20.11 8.61 -14.88
CA LEU A 232 18.67 8.38 -14.73
C LEU A 232 18.24 8.12 -13.28
N LEU A 233 19.18 7.91 -12.35
CA LEU A 233 18.91 7.80 -10.92
C LEU A 233 18.45 9.12 -10.30
N ASP A 234 19.04 10.24 -10.76
CA ASP A 234 18.69 11.59 -10.31
C ASP A 234 17.97 12.36 -11.44
N LEU A 235 16.82 11.84 -11.82
CA LEU A 235 16.07 12.38 -12.96
C LEU A 235 15.60 13.82 -12.75
N ARG A 236 15.36 14.25 -11.50
CA ARG A 236 14.84 15.57 -11.11
C ARG A 236 13.75 16.10 -12.06
N TRP A 237 12.74 15.28 -12.28
CA TRP A 237 11.69 15.58 -13.27
C TRP A 237 11.03 16.94 -13.10
N HIS A 238 10.83 17.38 -11.86
CA HIS A 238 10.14 18.64 -11.55
C HIS A 238 11.03 19.88 -11.70
N ASP A 239 12.36 19.72 -11.65
CA ASP A 239 13.32 20.81 -11.81
C ASP A 239 13.59 21.11 -13.29
N ARG A 240 13.14 20.23 -14.18
CA ARG A 240 13.29 20.41 -15.62
C ARG A 240 12.18 21.33 -16.17
N GLU A 241 12.54 22.14 -17.17
CA GLU A 241 11.58 23.00 -17.88
C GLU A 241 10.39 22.19 -18.38
N ARG A 242 9.18 22.72 -18.22
CA ARG A 242 7.94 22.08 -18.67
C ARG A 242 7.83 22.11 -20.17
N ASP A 243 7.27 21.04 -20.75
CA ASP A 243 6.99 20.93 -22.18
C ASP A 243 5.71 21.73 -22.54
N LEU A 244 5.77 23.08 -22.42
CA LEU A 244 4.62 23.96 -22.66
C LEU A 244 4.42 24.26 -24.14
N ALA A 245 5.50 24.36 -24.91
CA ALA A 245 5.50 24.53 -26.36
C ALA A 245 6.72 23.86 -26.98
N PHE A 246 6.52 23.07 -28.04
CA PHE A 246 7.59 22.42 -28.78
C PHE A 246 7.12 22.06 -30.19
N THR A 247 8.07 21.94 -31.11
CA THR A 247 7.83 21.54 -32.50
C THR A 247 8.07 20.04 -32.65
N ILE A 248 7.22 19.38 -33.41
CA ILE A 248 7.36 17.97 -33.79
C ILE A 248 7.76 17.95 -35.28
N GLU A 249 9.01 17.61 -35.56
CA GLU A 249 9.50 17.60 -36.95
C GLU A 249 8.94 16.43 -37.76
N ARG A 250 8.74 15.28 -37.14
CA ARG A 250 8.25 14.04 -37.80
C ARG A 250 7.18 13.36 -36.95
N PRO A 251 5.93 13.83 -37.00
CA PRO A 251 4.84 13.14 -36.33
C PRO A 251 4.63 11.77 -37.00
N THR A 252 4.46 10.74 -36.18
CA THR A 252 4.12 9.41 -36.71
C THR A 252 2.61 9.28 -36.87
N ALA A 253 2.18 8.44 -37.82
CA ALA A 253 0.75 8.14 -37.99
C ALA A 253 0.14 7.39 -36.79
N LEU A 254 0.96 6.93 -35.84
CA LEU A 254 0.53 6.18 -34.67
C LEU A 254 -0.22 7.06 -33.65
N SER A 255 0.21 8.32 -33.47
CA SER A 255 -0.42 9.23 -32.53
C SER A 255 -0.15 10.69 -32.90
N LEU A 256 -1.17 11.55 -32.74
CA LEU A 256 -1.03 13.00 -32.82
C LEU A 256 -1.12 13.69 -31.45
N ARG A 257 -1.08 12.92 -30.37
CA ARG A 257 -1.14 13.45 -29.01
C ARG A 257 0.22 14.06 -28.61
N ALA A 258 0.24 15.35 -28.27
CA ALA A 258 1.48 16.06 -27.88
C ALA A 258 2.26 15.35 -26.75
N LEU A 259 1.57 14.77 -25.77
CA LEU A 259 2.23 14.05 -24.66
C LEU A 259 3.12 12.89 -25.15
N ASN A 260 2.77 12.22 -26.25
CA ASN A 260 3.57 11.12 -26.81
C ASN A 260 4.89 11.62 -27.44
N TYR A 261 5.04 12.93 -27.62
CA TYR A 261 6.23 13.59 -28.16
C TYR A 261 6.93 14.49 -27.14
N SER A 262 6.57 14.39 -25.86
CA SER A 262 7.13 15.20 -24.76
C SER A 262 8.67 15.20 -24.80
N PRO A 263 9.33 16.38 -24.96
CA PRO A 263 10.79 16.47 -25.00
C PRO A 263 11.47 15.91 -23.76
N ARG A 264 10.88 16.08 -22.58
CA ARG A 264 11.42 15.51 -21.34
C ARG A 264 11.40 13.98 -21.35
N ALA A 265 10.29 13.37 -21.79
CA ALA A 265 10.18 11.92 -21.92
C ALA A 265 11.12 11.40 -23.03
N ARG A 266 11.25 12.14 -24.13
CA ARG A 266 12.14 11.79 -25.23
C ARG A 266 13.59 11.69 -24.76
N ARG A 267 14.07 12.64 -23.95
CA ARG A 267 15.43 12.59 -23.36
C ARG A 267 15.70 11.31 -22.58
N ILE A 268 14.69 10.82 -21.83
CA ILE A 268 14.81 9.54 -21.11
C ILE A 268 14.90 8.37 -22.12
N ILE A 269 14.05 8.37 -23.14
CA ILE A 269 14.05 7.35 -24.19
C ILE A 269 15.39 7.33 -24.93
N ASP A 270 15.96 8.51 -25.25
CA ASP A 270 17.23 8.62 -25.93
C ASP A 270 18.40 8.14 -25.05
N ALA A 271 18.37 8.43 -23.75
CA ALA A 271 19.33 7.86 -22.79
C ALA A 271 19.24 6.34 -22.72
N LEU A 272 18.03 5.76 -22.65
CA LEU A 272 17.83 4.30 -22.68
C LEU A 272 18.31 3.67 -23.99
N ARG A 273 18.20 4.37 -25.12
CA ARG A 273 18.65 3.93 -26.43
C ARG A 273 20.14 4.08 -26.67
N SER A 274 20.82 4.90 -25.88
CA SER A 274 22.29 5.10 -26.00
C SER A 274 23.10 3.90 -25.47
N VAL A 275 22.46 3.01 -24.72
CA VAL A 275 23.08 1.79 -24.19
C VAL A 275 22.44 0.54 -24.83
N THR A 276 23.03 -0.62 -24.55
CA THR A 276 22.41 -1.90 -24.96
C THR A 276 20.99 -2.00 -24.42
N HIS A 277 20.03 -2.12 -25.30
CA HIS A 277 18.61 -2.19 -24.96
C HIS A 277 17.85 -3.15 -25.90
N ARG A 278 16.66 -3.58 -25.46
CA ARG A 278 15.71 -4.31 -26.34
C ARG A 278 14.32 -3.67 -26.21
N PRO A 279 13.55 -3.64 -27.30
CA PRO A 279 12.12 -3.28 -27.23
C PRO A 279 11.36 -4.23 -26.29
N LEU A 280 10.44 -3.68 -25.50
CA LEU A 280 9.64 -4.49 -24.57
C LEU A 280 8.85 -5.57 -25.31
N GLY A 281 8.33 -5.27 -26.51
CA GLY A 281 7.62 -6.23 -27.34
C GLY A 281 8.44 -7.45 -27.70
N ASP A 282 9.73 -7.29 -27.96
CA ASP A 282 10.66 -8.39 -28.30
C ASP A 282 10.96 -9.26 -27.07
N ILE A 283 11.14 -8.63 -25.90
CA ILE A 283 11.31 -9.34 -24.62
C ILE A 283 10.09 -10.19 -24.30
N CYS A 284 8.88 -9.70 -24.61
CA CYS A 284 7.63 -10.39 -24.35
C CYS A 284 7.24 -11.39 -25.46
N THR A 285 8.07 -11.57 -26.51
CA THR A 285 7.81 -12.59 -27.54
C THR A 285 7.97 -13.98 -26.92
N GLY A 286 6.90 -14.79 -27.01
CA GLY A 286 6.78 -16.07 -26.31
C GLY A 286 6.20 -15.98 -24.89
N GLY A 287 6.07 -14.75 -24.35
CA GLY A 287 5.40 -14.44 -23.10
C GLY A 287 4.09 -13.69 -23.29
N SER A 288 3.91 -12.54 -22.60
CA SER A 288 2.69 -11.74 -22.72
C SER A 288 2.96 -10.25 -22.53
N LEU A 289 2.29 -9.43 -23.34
CA LEU A 289 2.23 -7.96 -23.17
C LEU A 289 0.79 -7.51 -23.52
N ARG A 290 -0.13 -7.63 -22.57
CA ARG A 290 -1.54 -7.33 -22.77
C ARG A 290 -2.26 -7.00 -21.47
N THR A 291 -3.41 -6.38 -21.54
CA THR A 291 -4.36 -6.27 -20.41
C THR A 291 -5.18 -7.55 -20.27
N GLY A 292 -5.80 -7.74 -19.11
CA GLY A 292 -6.74 -8.83 -18.91
C GLY A 292 -8.09 -8.60 -19.59
N ALA A 293 -8.87 -9.65 -19.75
CA ALA A 293 -10.22 -9.59 -20.26
C ALA A 293 -11.20 -8.93 -19.26
N ARG A 294 -12.17 -8.19 -19.76
CA ARG A 294 -13.34 -7.73 -18.98
C ARG A 294 -14.30 -8.90 -18.80
N PHE A 295 -14.79 -9.07 -17.57
CA PHE A 295 -15.75 -10.12 -17.26
C PHE A 295 -16.73 -9.69 -16.16
N LYS A 296 -17.88 -10.35 -16.12
CA LYS A 296 -18.87 -10.17 -15.06
C LYS A 296 -18.36 -10.85 -13.78
N ARG A 297 -18.35 -10.11 -12.69
CA ARG A 297 -17.84 -10.56 -11.40
C ARG A 297 -18.97 -11.11 -10.56
N TYR A 298 -18.89 -12.38 -10.20
CA TYR A 298 -19.83 -13.03 -9.30
C TYR A 298 -19.19 -13.19 -7.94
N ASP A 299 -19.87 -12.70 -6.90
CA ASP A 299 -19.36 -12.77 -5.52
C ASP A 299 -19.30 -14.21 -5.04
N SER A 300 -18.35 -14.48 -4.17
CA SER A 300 -18.15 -15.73 -3.45
C SER A 300 -17.74 -15.43 -2.02
N ASP A 301 -17.69 -16.46 -1.18
CA ASP A 301 -17.06 -16.42 0.14
C ASP A 301 -15.54 -16.72 0.04
N SER A 302 -14.84 -16.58 1.15
CA SER A 302 -13.39 -16.81 1.21
C SER A 302 -12.98 -18.29 1.10
N HIS A 303 -13.89 -19.24 1.29
CA HIS A 303 -13.59 -20.67 1.22
C HIS A 303 -13.67 -21.23 -0.19
N HIS A 304 -14.55 -20.66 -1.02
CA HIS A 304 -14.81 -21.13 -2.38
C HIS A 304 -14.37 -20.13 -3.46
N GLY A 305 -14.00 -18.94 -3.06
CA GLY A 305 -13.62 -17.83 -3.94
C GLY A 305 -12.13 -17.65 -4.09
N VAL A 306 -11.77 -16.87 -5.12
CA VAL A 306 -10.44 -16.27 -5.26
C VAL A 306 -10.54 -14.77 -4.98
N ARG A 307 -9.52 -14.20 -4.37
CA ARG A 307 -9.47 -12.76 -4.08
C ARG A 307 -9.12 -11.98 -5.34
N LEU A 308 -10.09 -11.25 -5.88
CA LEU A 308 -9.86 -10.32 -7.00
C LEU A 308 -9.34 -8.99 -6.45
N VAL A 309 -8.08 -8.71 -6.74
CA VAL A 309 -7.39 -7.49 -6.33
C VAL A 309 -7.52 -6.44 -7.42
N GLY A 310 -8.06 -5.28 -7.07
CA GLY A 310 -8.15 -4.13 -7.97
C GLY A 310 -6.83 -3.37 -8.05
N GLN A 311 -6.73 -2.48 -9.04
CA GLN A 311 -5.50 -1.76 -9.37
C GLN A 311 -4.91 -1.02 -8.16
N ARG A 312 -5.71 -0.24 -7.42
CA ARG A 312 -5.19 0.51 -6.27
C ARG A 312 -4.82 -0.39 -5.09
N GLN A 313 -5.65 -1.39 -4.80
CA GLN A 313 -5.44 -2.29 -3.66
C GLN A 313 -4.21 -3.20 -3.82
N ALA A 314 -3.76 -3.43 -5.05
CA ALA A 314 -2.57 -4.23 -5.34
C ALA A 314 -1.29 -3.57 -4.82
N PHE A 315 -1.26 -2.24 -4.72
CA PHE A 315 -0.11 -1.48 -4.21
C PHE A 315 -0.09 -1.36 -2.68
N TRP A 316 -1.11 -1.85 -1.97
CA TRP A 316 -1.10 -1.84 -0.52
C TRP A 316 -0.10 -2.84 0.06
N LEU A 317 0.41 -2.54 1.23
CA LEU A 317 1.33 -3.40 1.97
C LEU A 317 0.78 -4.83 2.11
N ARG A 318 -0.51 -4.92 2.46
CA ARG A 318 -1.30 -6.15 2.42
C ARG A 318 -2.46 -5.98 1.44
N PRO A 319 -2.31 -6.47 0.20
CA PRO A 319 -3.34 -6.34 -0.81
C PRO A 319 -4.68 -6.89 -0.34
N SER A 320 -5.75 -6.17 -0.62
CA SER A 320 -7.11 -6.61 -0.33
C SER A 320 -7.96 -6.60 -1.59
N GLY A 321 -9.04 -7.34 -1.58
CA GLY A 321 -9.94 -7.44 -2.72
C GLY A 321 -11.25 -8.11 -2.34
N ARG A 322 -12.17 -8.19 -3.31
CA ARG A 322 -13.42 -8.94 -3.14
C ARG A 322 -13.21 -10.41 -3.50
N TRP A 323 -13.93 -11.27 -2.84
CA TRP A 323 -13.96 -12.69 -3.19
C TRP A 323 -14.90 -12.91 -4.37
N ILE A 324 -14.42 -13.56 -5.42
CA ILE A 324 -15.20 -13.89 -6.61
C ILE A 324 -15.18 -15.39 -6.89
N ASN A 325 -16.20 -15.87 -7.60
CA ASN A 325 -16.27 -17.26 -8.02
C ASN A 325 -15.29 -17.49 -9.20
N PRO A 326 -14.20 -18.26 -9.01
CA PRO A 326 -13.20 -18.49 -10.06
C PRO A 326 -13.74 -19.31 -11.23
N LYS A 327 -14.74 -20.17 -11.03
CA LYS A 327 -15.33 -21.01 -12.10
C LYS A 327 -16.12 -20.20 -13.14
N LEU A 328 -16.48 -18.96 -12.82
CA LEU A 328 -17.21 -18.06 -13.68
C LEU A 328 -16.36 -16.88 -14.18
N ALA A 329 -15.05 -16.94 -13.93
CA ALA A 329 -14.07 -15.96 -14.38
C ALA A 329 -13.19 -16.53 -15.51
N PRO A 330 -12.58 -15.69 -16.35
CA PRO A 330 -11.60 -16.14 -17.34
C PRO A 330 -10.37 -16.77 -16.67
N ASP A 331 -9.74 -17.74 -17.33
CA ASP A 331 -8.52 -18.39 -16.82
C ASP A 331 -7.35 -17.40 -16.64
N ASP A 332 -7.35 -16.31 -17.40
CA ASP A 332 -6.30 -15.30 -17.39
C ASP A 332 -6.33 -14.34 -16.20
N ILE A 333 -7.22 -14.53 -15.21
CA ILE A 333 -7.21 -13.71 -13.98
C ILE A 333 -6.04 -14.02 -13.05
N HIS A 334 -5.44 -15.21 -13.18
CA HIS A 334 -4.27 -15.63 -12.43
C HIS A 334 -2.98 -15.24 -13.14
N MET A 335 -1.96 -14.93 -12.34
CA MET A 335 -0.65 -14.56 -12.88
C MET A 335 0.30 -15.74 -12.82
N THR A 336 1.17 -15.83 -13.81
CA THR A 336 2.37 -16.67 -13.75
C THR A 336 3.43 -15.99 -12.87
N ASP A 337 4.33 -16.79 -12.31
CA ASP A 337 5.40 -16.24 -11.48
C ASP A 337 6.24 -15.21 -12.24
N GLU A 338 6.70 -14.21 -11.53
CA GLU A 338 7.43 -13.06 -12.07
C GLU A 338 6.67 -12.23 -13.14
N THR A 339 5.35 -12.27 -13.17
CA THR A 339 4.58 -11.33 -13.99
C THR A 339 4.72 -9.92 -13.43
N VAL A 340 5.22 -8.96 -14.23
CA VAL A 340 5.15 -7.55 -13.88
C VAL A 340 3.77 -6.99 -14.25
N LEU A 341 3.08 -6.45 -13.25
CA LEU A 341 1.77 -5.82 -13.40
C LEU A 341 1.95 -4.30 -13.42
N ILE A 342 1.63 -3.66 -14.54
CA ILE A 342 1.67 -2.20 -14.69
C ILE A 342 0.26 -1.66 -14.65
N ALA A 343 -0.03 -0.71 -13.75
CA ALA A 343 -1.34 -0.08 -13.67
C ALA A 343 -1.69 0.63 -14.98
N ALA A 344 -2.79 0.18 -15.63
CA ALA A 344 -3.11 0.49 -17.02
C ALA A 344 -4.21 1.53 -17.21
N HIS A 345 -4.96 1.85 -16.15
CA HIS A 345 -6.07 2.81 -16.21
C HIS A 345 -5.95 3.86 -15.11
N GLY A 346 -6.28 5.11 -15.39
CA GLY A 346 -6.30 6.17 -14.41
C GLY A 346 -6.05 7.55 -14.98
N THR A 347 -5.66 8.49 -14.13
CA THR A 347 -5.30 9.86 -14.50
C THR A 347 -3.80 10.09 -14.42
N LEU A 348 -3.33 11.22 -14.96
CA LEU A 348 -1.90 11.58 -14.99
C LEU A 348 -1.43 12.32 -13.72
N GLY A 349 -2.24 12.38 -12.67
CA GLY A 349 -1.82 13.02 -11.41
C GLY A 349 -0.60 12.30 -10.79
N GLU A 350 0.33 13.04 -10.22
CA GLU A 350 1.61 12.52 -9.68
C GLU A 350 1.41 11.40 -8.64
N ARG A 351 0.31 11.44 -7.90
CA ARG A 351 -0.05 10.46 -6.86
C ARG A 351 -0.92 9.31 -7.37
N GLU A 352 -1.28 9.34 -8.65
CA GLU A 352 -2.10 8.29 -9.24
C GLU A 352 -1.26 7.04 -9.55
N VAL A 353 -1.92 5.88 -9.46
CA VAL A 353 -1.25 4.59 -9.67
C VAL A 353 -0.94 4.30 -11.14
N PHE A 354 -1.60 4.98 -12.09
CA PHE A 354 -1.34 4.79 -13.53
C PHE A 354 0.15 4.93 -13.86
N GLY A 355 0.73 3.92 -14.46
CA GLY A 355 2.16 3.84 -14.79
C GLY A 355 3.04 3.24 -13.69
N ARG A 356 2.50 2.93 -12.50
CA ARG A 356 3.23 2.22 -11.46
C ARG A 356 3.17 0.72 -11.67
N SER A 357 4.19 0.02 -11.19
CA SER A 357 4.34 -1.43 -11.37
C SER A 357 4.47 -2.16 -10.04
N LEU A 358 4.13 -3.44 -10.06
CA LEU A 358 4.39 -4.41 -9.00
C LEU A 358 4.76 -5.76 -9.62
N LEU A 359 5.42 -6.62 -8.86
CA LEU A 359 5.75 -7.98 -9.28
C LEU A 359 4.75 -8.97 -8.65
N ALA A 360 4.12 -9.79 -9.47
CA ALA A 360 3.32 -10.91 -9.02
C ALA A 360 4.24 -12.13 -8.87
N THR A 361 4.55 -12.47 -7.63
CA THR A 361 5.38 -13.62 -7.24
C THR A 361 4.99 -14.10 -5.84
N GLY A 362 5.37 -15.31 -5.45
CA GLY A 362 5.12 -15.87 -4.13
C GLY A 362 3.65 -15.84 -3.73
N ARG A 363 3.33 -15.29 -2.55
CA ARG A 363 1.96 -15.20 -2.03
C ARG A 363 1.00 -14.41 -2.93
N ALA A 364 1.51 -13.48 -3.72
CA ALA A 364 0.69 -12.68 -4.63
C ALA A 364 0.04 -13.53 -5.73
N LEU A 365 0.59 -14.70 -6.07
CA LEU A 365 0.05 -15.61 -7.09
C LEU A 365 -1.27 -16.27 -6.68
N SER A 366 -1.59 -16.29 -5.38
CA SER A 366 -2.89 -16.78 -4.88
C SER A 366 -4.05 -15.83 -5.17
N ASN A 367 -3.78 -14.60 -5.60
CA ASN A 367 -4.79 -13.62 -5.96
C ASN A 367 -5.14 -13.69 -7.45
N ALA A 368 -6.34 -13.24 -7.78
CA ALA A 368 -6.72 -12.85 -9.13
C ALA A 368 -6.54 -11.33 -9.30
N TYR A 369 -6.25 -10.88 -10.51
CA TYR A 369 -6.04 -9.46 -10.82
C TYR A 369 -7.02 -8.96 -11.87
N SER A 370 -7.51 -7.73 -11.68
CA SER A 370 -8.46 -7.11 -12.61
C SER A 370 -7.83 -6.86 -13.99
N GLN A 371 -8.68 -6.58 -14.97
CA GLN A 371 -8.26 -6.18 -16.32
C GLN A 371 -7.49 -4.84 -16.37
N ASP A 372 -7.41 -4.13 -15.23
CA ASP A 372 -6.85 -2.78 -15.16
C ASP A 372 -5.31 -2.77 -15.10
N PHE A 373 -4.67 -3.91 -15.35
CA PHE A 373 -3.21 -4.04 -15.45
C PHE A 373 -2.77 -4.49 -16.83
N VAL A 374 -1.70 -3.88 -17.34
CA VAL A 374 -0.87 -4.53 -18.35
C VAL A 374 -0.05 -5.62 -17.66
N ARG A 375 -0.11 -6.82 -18.21
CA ARG A 375 0.64 -8.00 -17.78
C ARG A 375 1.86 -8.12 -18.66
N VAL A 376 3.03 -7.94 -18.07
CA VAL A 376 4.33 -8.09 -18.74
C VAL A 376 4.92 -9.41 -18.29
N VAL A 377 4.92 -10.38 -19.16
CA VAL A 377 5.53 -11.69 -18.96
C VAL A 377 6.66 -11.83 -19.98
N SER A 378 7.87 -11.97 -19.49
CA SER A 378 9.02 -12.24 -20.38
C SER A 378 8.86 -13.59 -21.09
N GLY A 379 9.16 -13.62 -22.37
CA GLY A 379 9.34 -14.85 -23.14
C GLY A 379 10.82 -15.23 -23.30
N GLN A 380 11.74 -14.52 -22.62
CA GLN A 380 13.17 -14.64 -22.76
C GLN A 380 13.82 -14.99 -21.42
N GLU A 381 14.55 -16.09 -21.35
CA GLU A 381 15.23 -16.53 -20.12
C GLU A 381 16.25 -15.50 -19.60
N ASP A 382 16.91 -14.79 -20.52
CA ASP A 382 17.93 -13.80 -20.20
C ASP A 382 17.37 -12.43 -19.75
N ALA A 383 16.04 -12.27 -19.69
CA ALA A 383 15.36 -11.08 -19.21
C ALA A 383 14.26 -11.46 -18.19
N PRO A 384 14.62 -11.94 -16.98
CA PRO A 384 13.64 -12.41 -16.00
C PRO A 384 12.68 -11.27 -15.55
N GLY A 385 11.46 -11.63 -15.17
CA GLY A 385 10.45 -10.67 -14.75
C GLY A 385 10.87 -9.82 -13.56
N ALA A 386 11.65 -10.39 -12.64
CA ALA A 386 12.23 -9.65 -11.52
C ALA A 386 13.19 -8.54 -11.96
N TYR A 387 13.99 -8.74 -13.02
CA TYR A 387 14.82 -7.70 -13.62
C TYR A 387 13.95 -6.60 -14.28
N LEU A 388 12.93 -7.01 -15.03
CA LEU A 388 11.99 -6.08 -15.65
C LEU A 388 11.27 -5.25 -14.59
N PHE A 389 10.89 -5.82 -13.45
CA PHE A 389 10.31 -5.09 -12.34
C PHE A 389 11.24 -4.01 -11.80
N ALA A 390 12.54 -4.30 -11.62
CA ALA A 390 13.52 -3.32 -11.20
C ALA A 390 13.55 -2.09 -12.13
N PHE A 391 13.42 -2.30 -13.46
CA PHE A 391 13.27 -1.24 -14.43
C PHE A 391 11.95 -0.49 -14.31
N PHE A 392 10.81 -1.19 -14.33
CA PHE A 392 9.49 -0.57 -14.32
C PHE A 392 9.16 0.18 -13.02
N ARG A 393 9.87 -0.10 -11.93
CA ARG A 393 9.74 0.63 -10.68
C ARG A 393 10.42 2.01 -10.70
N THR A 394 11.33 2.27 -11.64
CA THR A 394 12.08 3.53 -11.71
C THR A 394 11.18 4.73 -12.01
N ASP A 395 11.59 5.94 -11.58
CA ASP A 395 10.91 7.18 -11.99
C ASP A 395 11.01 7.39 -13.51
N ALA A 396 12.14 7.02 -14.12
CA ALA A 396 12.32 7.07 -15.57
C ALA A 396 11.24 6.24 -16.31
N ALA A 397 11.05 4.97 -15.93
CA ALA A 397 10.03 4.12 -16.52
C ALA A 397 8.60 4.68 -16.28
N PHE A 398 8.33 5.17 -15.08
CA PHE A 398 7.06 5.81 -14.75
C PHE A 398 6.76 7.01 -15.65
N ARG A 399 7.77 7.88 -15.94
CA ARG A 399 7.61 9.05 -16.82
C ARG A 399 7.38 8.67 -18.27
N ILE A 400 8.17 7.74 -18.80
CA ILE A 400 8.00 7.31 -20.20
C ILE A 400 6.70 6.50 -20.42
N LEU A 401 6.30 5.66 -19.49
CA LEU A 401 5.00 4.96 -19.55
C LEU A 401 3.85 5.96 -19.66
N ARG A 402 3.86 7.02 -18.85
CA ARG A 402 2.84 8.08 -18.92
C ARG A 402 2.86 8.85 -20.22
N SER A 403 4.05 9.08 -20.79
CA SER A 403 4.15 9.72 -22.12
C SER A 403 3.60 8.84 -23.24
N MET A 404 3.51 7.53 -23.06
CA MET A 404 2.94 6.58 -24.03
C MET A 404 1.43 6.42 -23.91
N SER A 405 0.78 7.21 -23.06
CA SER A 405 -0.67 7.11 -22.83
C SER A 405 -1.50 7.73 -23.94
N VAL A 406 -2.71 7.21 -24.11
CA VAL A 406 -3.77 7.74 -24.95
C VAL A 406 -5.05 7.88 -24.13
N GLY A 407 -6.08 8.50 -24.70
CA GLY A 407 -7.37 8.73 -24.04
C GLY A 407 -7.50 10.14 -23.46
N GLY A 408 -8.67 10.44 -22.93
CA GLY A 408 -9.02 11.73 -22.36
C GLY A 408 -8.86 11.75 -20.83
N LYS A 409 -9.99 11.72 -20.09
CA LYS A 409 -9.98 11.72 -18.62
C LYS A 409 -9.36 10.43 -18.07
N GLN A 410 -9.72 9.29 -18.64
CA GLN A 410 -9.13 8.01 -18.30
C GLN A 410 -8.07 7.65 -19.33
N GLN A 411 -6.88 7.39 -18.89
CA GLN A 411 -5.72 7.05 -19.70
C GLN A 411 -5.64 5.54 -19.92
N GLU A 412 -5.11 5.16 -21.09
CA GLU A 412 -4.70 3.79 -21.43
C GLU A 412 -3.37 3.86 -22.18
N TYR A 413 -2.65 2.75 -22.36
CA TYR A 413 -1.42 2.75 -23.15
C TYR A 413 -1.70 2.59 -24.63
N HIS A 414 -0.91 3.32 -25.45
CA HIS A 414 -0.86 3.06 -26.89
C HIS A 414 -0.07 1.77 -27.13
N PRO A 415 -0.68 0.72 -27.74
CA PRO A 415 -0.05 -0.59 -27.82
C PRO A 415 1.31 -0.60 -28.53
N SER A 416 1.44 0.11 -29.66
CA SER A 416 2.69 0.18 -30.41
C SER A 416 3.79 0.90 -29.64
N LEU A 417 3.47 2.06 -29.00
CA LEU A 417 4.45 2.79 -28.20
C LEU A 417 4.95 1.95 -27.01
N LEU A 418 4.05 1.20 -26.39
CA LEU A 418 4.41 0.32 -25.29
C LEU A 418 5.32 -0.84 -25.76
N ARG A 419 5.05 -1.42 -26.93
CA ARG A 419 5.91 -2.47 -27.52
C ARG A 419 7.31 -1.94 -27.85
N ASP A 420 7.41 -0.71 -28.33
CA ASP A 420 8.68 -0.06 -28.71
C ASP A 420 9.46 0.55 -27.54
N LEU A 421 8.97 0.40 -26.30
CA LEU A 421 9.61 0.91 -25.09
C LEU A 421 11.01 0.26 -24.95
N PRO A 422 12.10 1.05 -24.95
CA PRO A 422 13.44 0.52 -24.78
C PRO A 422 13.70 0.12 -23.33
N VAL A 423 13.98 -1.16 -23.12
CA VAL A 423 14.38 -1.70 -21.81
C VAL A 423 15.90 -1.86 -21.82
N PRO A 424 16.65 -1.19 -20.92
CA PRO A 424 18.10 -1.31 -20.85
C PRO A 424 18.48 -2.75 -20.46
N MET A 425 19.51 -3.28 -21.10
CA MET A 425 20.00 -4.65 -20.90
C MET A 425 21.43 -4.60 -20.37
N ALA A 426 21.57 -4.64 -19.04
CA ALA A 426 22.87 -4.83 -18.39
C ALA A 426 23.53 -6.15 -18.80
N ALA A 427 24.79 -6.41 -18.43
CA ALA A 427 25.43 -7.71 -18.68
C ALA A 427 24.62 -8.86 -18.05
N ALA A 428 24.70 -10.07 -18.62
CA ALA A 428 23.88 -11.21 -18.19
C ALA A 428 24.02 -11.50 -16.67
N ALA A 429 25.24 -11.46 -16.15
CA ALA A 429 25.53 -11.67 -14.74
C ALA A 429 24.87 -10.59 -13.85
N ASP A 430 24.85 -9.33 -14.31
CA ASP A 430 24.23 -8.22 -13.57
C ASP A 430 22.70 -8.34 -13.58
N ARG A 431 22.11 -8.75 -14.73
CA ARG A 431 20.66 -8.97 -14.80
C ARG A 431 20.20 -10.06 -13.80
N GLU A 432 20.94 -11.16 -13.71
CA GLU A 432 20.59 -12.23 -12.76
C GLU A 432 20.84 -11.78 -11.30
N ARG A 433 21.91 -11.07 -11.03
CA ARG A 433 22.18 -10.50 -9.70
C ARG A 433 21.06 -9.55 -9.27
N ILE A 434 20.66 -8.62 -10.12
CA ILE A 434 19.56 -7.67 -9.87
C ILE A 434 18.24 -8.42 -9.66
N ALA A 435 17.94 -9.40 -10.51
CA ALA A 435 16.76 -10.25 -10.35
C ALA A 435 16.80 -11.02 -9.02
N GLY A 436 17.96 -11.53 -8.63
CA GLY A 436 18.18 -12.22 -7.35
C GLY A 436 17.85 -11.34 -6.14
N VAL A 437 18.29 -10.08 -6.16
CA VAL A 437 17.98 -9.09 -5.09
C VAL A 437 16.47 -8.84 -5.03
N VAL A 438 15.80 -8.64 -6.16
CA VAL A 438 14.33 -8.47 -6.19
C VAL A 438 13.61 -9.72 -5.66
N ARG A 439 14.00 -10.91 -6.08
CA ARG A 439 13.42 -12.17 -5.60
C ARG A 439 13.57 -12.33 -4.08
N GLN A 440 14.75 -11.98 -3.53
CA GLN A 440 14.96 -12.00 -2.08
C GLN A 440 14.07 -11.00 -1.37
N ALA A 441 14.00 -9.76 -1.86
CA ALA A 441 13.14 -8.74 -1.29
C ALA A 441 11.66 -9.20 -1.22
N TYR A 442 11.14 -9.83 -2.29
CA TYR A 442 9.78 -10.35 -2.29
C TYR A 442 9.58 -11.55 -1.35
N ARG A 443 10.61 -12.40 -1.15
CA ARG A 443 10.56 -13.43 -0.10
C ARG A 443 10.46 -12.80 1.28
N ASP A 444 11.26 -11.79 1.57
CA ASP A 444 11.23 -11.07 2.86
C ASP A 444 9.85 -10.44 3.10
N ARG A 445 9.21 -9.88 2.07
CA ARG A 445 7.84 -9.39 2.13
C ARG A 445 6.83 -10.49 2.50
N ASP A 446 6.93 -11.65 1.84
CA ASP A 446 6.04 -12.78 2.12
C ASP A 446 6.26 -13.36 3.52
N ASP A 447 7.49 -13.37 3.99
CA ASP A 447 7.87 -13.79 5.34
C ASP A 447 7.32 -12.81 6.39
N ALA A 448 7.39 -11.50 6.15
CA ALA A 448 6.76 -10.50 6.98
C ALA A 448 5.25 -10.73 7.11
N ASP A 449 4.57 -11.02 5.99
CA ASP A 449 3.13 -11.34 6.01
C ASP A 449 2.84 -12.61 6.83
N ARG A 450 3.70 -13.64 6.76
CA ARG A 450 3.54 -14.86 7.56
C ARG A 450 3.72 -14.60 9.05
N LYS A 451 4.70 -13.77 9.44
CA LYS A 451 4.92 -13.39 10.84
C LYS A 451 3.74 -12.62 11.42
N GLU A 452 3.19 -11.67 10.65
CA GLU A 452 1.96 -10.98 11.06
C GLU A 452 0.77 -11.95 11.18
N ASP A 453 0.59 -12.87 10.22
CA ASP A 453 -0.49 -13.87 10.27
C ASP A 453 -0.34 -14.78 11.51
N GLU A 454 0.88 -15.19 11.87
CA GLU A 454 1.18 -15.95 13.08
C GLU A 454 0.83 -15.15 14.35
N ALA A 455 1.19 -13.87 14.39
CA ALA A 455 0.85 -12.98 15.51
C ALA A 455 -0.67 -12.85 15.71
N PHE A 456 -1.42 -12.66 14.62
CA PHE A 456 -2.90 -12.62 14.67
C PHE A 456 -3.50 -13.95 15.10
N ALA A 457 -2.96 -15.08 14.67
CA ALA A 457 -3.43 -16.42 15.07
C ALA A 457 -3.19 -16.70 16.56
N LEU A 458 -2.01 -16.29 17.09
CA LEU A 458 -1.71 -16.39 18.52
C LEU A 458 -2.66 -15.54 19.36
N LEU A 459 -2.95 -14.31 18.93
CA LEU A 459 -3.91 -13.44 19.61
C LEU A 459 -5.32 -14.07 19.57
N ASP A 460 -5.81 -14.53 18.42
CA ASP A 460 -7.14 -15.14 18.30
C ASP A 460 -7.28 -16.34 19.24
N LYS A 461 -6.24 -17.20 19.30
CA LYS A 461 -6.19 -18.35 20.22
C LYS A 461 -6.29 -17.89 21.68
N ALA A 462 -5.45 -16.94 22.10
CA ALA A 462 -5.41 -16.45 23.47
C ALA A 462 -6.74 -15.83 23.91
N VAL A 463 -7.34 -15.01 23.02
CA VAL A 463 -8.65 -14.39 23.29
C VAL A 463 -9.75 -15.42 23.43
N ARG A 464 -9.79 -16.47 22.57
CA ARG A 464 -10.82 -17.52 22.63
C ARG A 464 -10.63 -18.44 23.84
N GLU A 465 -9.42 -18.72 24.25
CA GLU A 465 -9.12 -19.54 25.44
C GLU A 465 -9.51 -18.81 26.73
N ALA A 466 -9.24 -17.52 26.83
CA ALA A 466 -9.58 -16.71 28.00
C ALA A 466 -11.09 -16.42 28.14
N ALA A 467 -11.87 -16.60 27.07
CA ALA A 467 -13.32 -16.39 27.05
C ALA A 467 -14.12 -17.66 27.42
N ARG A 468 -13.45 -18.80 27.57
CA ARG A 468 -14.05 -20.08 28.01
C ARG A 468 -14.10 -20.18 29.52
#